data_d78138fb358c0562ef3af1b6d59744ac
#
_entry.id   d78138fb358c0562ef3af1b6d59744ac
#
_cell.length_a   1.000
_cell.length_b   1.000
_cell.length_c   1.000
_cell.angle_alpha   90.00
_cell.angle_beta   90.00
_cell.angle_gamma   90.00
#
_symmetry.space_group_name_H-M   'P 1'
#
loop_
_entity.id
_entity.type
_entity.pdbx_description
1 polymer ?
#
loop_
_entity_poly.entity_id
_entity_poly.type
_entity_poly.pdbx_seq_one_letter_code
_entity_poly.pdbx_strand_id
1 'polypeptide(L)'
;MKYAQALKELWKDFDPFLHLEKEELVDETERFFVIPARAPYVENHLLIIPKRKVYVLRELTSEEKEEMYDLVDKWSRKLHTIHNWVNLLLRDGLIGDWATEVQKSVNHLHFHLIPDCPIWWEAAGPDRKWYSDEEYLDLAKEIRIKFLWLE
;
A
#
# COMPACT_ATOMS: atom_id res chain seq x y z
N MET A 1 4.39 8.18 -15.96
CA MET A 1 5.68 7.50 -15.69
C MET A 1 5.43 6.02 -15.42
N LYS A 2 6.34 5.15 -15.82
CA LYS A 2 6.28 3.73 -15.48
C LYS A 2 6.89 3.49 -14.09
N TYR A 3 6.40 2.49 -13.39
CA TYR A 3 6.85 2.15 -12.03
C TYR A 3 8.37 1.96 -11.91
N ALA A 4 8.96 1.17 -12.81
CA ALA A 4 10.41 0.94 -12.78
C ALA A 4 11.24 2.22 -12.95
N GLN A 5 10.75 3.17 -13.75
CA GLN A 5 11.40 4.46 -13.93
C GLN A 5 11.29 5.32 -12.66
N ALA A 6 10.11 5.37 -12.05
CA ALA A 6 9.88 6.12 -10.84
C ALA A 6 10.78 5.65 -9.68
N LEU A 7 10.98 4.35 -9.53
CA LEU A 7 11.87 3.81 -8.50
C LEU A 7 13.32 4.27 -8.66
N LYS A 8 13.80 4.33 -9.90
CA LYS A 8 15.17 4.78 -10.18
C LYS A 8 15.38 6.27 -9.96
N GLU A 9 14.38 7.06 -10.29
CA GLU A 9 14.48 8.51 -10.31
C GLU A 9 14.08 9.18 -9.00
N LEU A 10 13.05 8.64 -8.31
CA LEU A 10 12.40 9.34 -7.21
C LEU A 10 12.66 8.72 -5.83
N TRP A 11 12.83 7.40 -5.73
CA TRP A 11 12.76 6.71 -4.44
C TRP A 11 14.03 5.96 -4.03
N LYS A 12 15.12 6.20 -4.68
CA LYS A 12 16.39 5.67 -4.20
C LYS A 12 16.72 6.33 -2.86
N ASP A 13 16.79 5.54 -1.81
CA ASP A 13 17.10 5.98 -0.43
C ASP A 13 16.06 6.93 0.23
N PHE A 14 14.84 7.05 -0.32
CA PHE A 14 13.77 7.86 0.22
C PHE A 14 12.62 6.99 0.76
N ASP A 15 12.10 7.35 1.94
CA ASP A 15 10.92 6.70 2.52
C ASP A 15 9.70 7.63 2.41
N PRO A 16 8.84 7.42 1.41
CA PRO A 16 7.68 8.28 1.21
C PRO A 16 6.65 8.16 2.32
N PHE A 17 6.64 7.06 3.08
CA PHE A 17 5.66 6.80 4.13
C PHE A 17 5.87 7.66 5.39
N LEU A 18 7.03 8.29 5.52
CA LEU A 18 7.30 9.26 6.57
C LEU A 18 6.89 10.69 6.22
N HIS A 19 6.41 10.93 4.99
CA HIS A 19 6.11 12.25 4.44
C HIS A 19 4.71 12.33 3.82
N LEU A 20 3.77 11.50 4.29
CA LEU A 20 2.40 11.48 3.78
C LEU A 20 1.64 12.74 4.19
N GLU A 21 0.97 13.35 3.21
CA GLU A 21 0.03 14.44 3.43
C GLU A 21 -1.36 13.88 3.73
N LYS A 22 -2.18 14.64 4.44
CA LYS A 22 -3.52 14.21 4.85
C LYS A 22 -4.41 13.81 3.65
N GLU A 23 -4.26 14.51 2.56
CA GLU A 23 -5.02 14.29 1.32
C GLU A 23 -4.69 12.97 0.63
N GLU A 24 -3.52 12.38 0.91
CA GLU A 24 -3.12 11.06 0.40
C GLU A 24 -3.77 9.91 1.18
N LEU A 25 -4.31 10.20 2.37
CA LEU A 25 -4.85 9.16 3.24
C LEU A 25 -6.27 8.76 2.84
N VAL A 26 -6.50 7.46 2.79
CA VAL A 26 -7.84 6.86 2.67
C VAL A 26 -8.45 6.67 4.06
N ASP A 27 -7.63 6.28 5.01
CA ASP A 27 -8.02 6.08 6.41
C ASP A 27 -6.80 6.30 7.32
N GLU A 28 -7.04 6.53 8.60
CA GLU A 28 -6.01 6.74 9.60
C GLU A 28 -6.47 6.25 10.95
N THR A 29 -5.59 5.59 11.68
CA THR A 29 -5.77 5.24 13.09
C THR A 29 -4.66 5.88 13.92
N GLU A 30 -4.61 5.58 15.20
CA GLU A 30 -3.56 6.13 16.09
C GLU A 30 -2.15 5.79 15.58
N ARG A 31 -1.93 4.55 15.10
CA ARG A 31 -0.61 4.02 14.76
C ARG A 31 -0.42 3.67 13.29
N PHE A 32 -1.47 3.78 12.46
CA PHE A 32 -1.42 3.35 11.05
C PHE A 32 -2.02 4.39 10.10
N PHE A 33 -1.53 4.34 8.85
CA PHE A 33 -2.13 4.98 7.70
C PHE A 33 -2.68 3.93 6.74
N VAL A 34 -3.75 4.27 6.01
CA VAL A 34 -4.22 3.54 4.84
C VAL A 34 -4.17 4.47 3.65
N ILE A 35 -3.45 4.05 2.60
CA ILE A 35 -3.28 4.84 1.37
C ILE A 35 -3.51 3.97 0.14
N PRO A 36 -3.83 4.55 -1.02
CA PRO A 36 -3.75 3.83 -2.29
C PRO A 36 -2.29 3.48 -2.62
N ALA A 37 -2.07 2.39 -3.32
CA ALA A 37 -0.75 2.13 -3.90
C ALA A 37 -0.46 3.15 -5.01
N ARG A 38 0.76 3.71 -5.04
CA ARG A 38 1.18 4.71 -6.05
C ARG A 38 1.32 4.13 -7.46
N ALA A 39 1.66 2.85 -7.54
CA ALA A 39 1.67 2.06 -8.77
C ALA A 39 0.81 0.81 -8.58
N PRO A 40 -0.52 0.92 -8.60
CA PRO A 40 -1.41 -0.18 -8.25
C PRO A 40 -1.32 -1.33 -9.25
N TYR A 41 -1.47 -2.56 -8.77
CA TYR A 41 -1.64 -3.73 -9.64
C TYR A 41 -3.01 -3.72 -10.30
N VAL A 42 -4.01 -3.29 -9.55
CA VAL A 42 -5.41 -3.21 -9.97
C VAL A 42 -6.09 -2.04 -9.28
N GLU A 43 -7.30 -1.72 -9.71
CA GLU A 43 -8.15 -0.73 -9.03
C GLU A 43 -8.36 -1.09 -7.56
N ASN A 44 -8.36 -0.09 -6.69
CA ASN A 44 -8.54 -0.22 -5.24
C ASN A 44 -7.43 -0.99 -4.49
N HIS A 45 -6.24 -1.07 -5.06
CA HIS A 45 -5.06 -1.59 -4.35
C HIS A 45 -4.67 -0.62 -3.24
N LEU A 46 -4.75 -1.09 -1.99
CA LEU A 46 -4.46 -0.30 -0.79
C LEU A 46 -3.22 -0.80 -0.05
N LEU A 47 -2.60 0.11 0.68
CA LEU A 47 -1.50 -0.18 1.60
C LEU A 47 -1.92 0.21 3.02
N ILE A 48 -1.61 -0.64 3.99
CA ILE A 48 -1.73 -0.36 5.43
C ILE A 48 -0.31 -0.25 5.98
N ILE A 49 0.01 0.90 6.58
CA ILE A 49 1.39 1.29 6.88
C ILE A 49 1.48 1.75 8.34
N PRO A 50 2.40 1.19 9.17
CA PRO A 50 2.65 1.73 10.50
C PRO A 50 3.27 3.13 10.40
N LYS A 51 2.82 4.06 11.23
CA LYS A 51 3.36 5.43 11.29
C LYS A 51 4.81 5.42 11.75
N ARG A 52 5.12 4.56 12.73
CA ARG A 52 6.48 4.36 13.21
C ARG A 52 7.30 3.59 12.16
N LYS A 53 8.52 4.01 11.91
CA LYS A 53 9.40 3.32 10.98
C LYS A 53 9.80 1.96 11.54
N VAL A 54 9.29 0.91 10.94
CA VAL A 54 9.68 -0.49 11.19
C VAL A 54 9.97 -1.19 9.87
N TYR A 55 10.85 -2.16 9.89
CA TYR A 55 11.32 -2.87 8.70
C TYR A 55 10.72 -4.26 8.57
N VAL A 56 10.47 -4.90 9.69
CA VAL A 56 10.01 -6.30 9.77
C VAL A 56 8.87 -6.46 10.76
N LEU A 57 8.04 -7.46 10.53
CA LEU A 57 6.83 -7.72 11.31
C LEU A 57 7.09 -7.89 12.82
N ARG A 58 8.21 -8.53 13.18
CA ARG A 58 8.57 -8.78 14.58
C ARG A 58 8.85 -7.51 15.40
N GLU A 59 9.11 -6.39 14.73
CA GLU A 59 9.33 -5.10 15.41
C GLU A 59 8.03 -4.43 15.87
N LEU A 60 6.88 -4.86 15.34
CA LEU A 60 5.59 -4.35 15.78
C LEU A 60 5.28 -4.80 17.21
N THR A 61 4.75 -3.89 18.02
CA THR A 61 4.21 -4.22 19.35
C THR A 61 2.94 -5.05 19.22
N SER A 62 2.48 -5.65 20.32
CA SER A 62 1.22 -6.40 20.33
C SER A 62 0.02 -5.51 19.98
N GLU A 63 0.01 -4.29 20.50
CA GLU A 63 -1.02 -3.29 20.19
C GLU A 63 -1.01 -2.86 18.73
N GLU A 64 0.18 -2.67 18.14
CA GLU A 64 0.31 -2.36 16.71
C GLU A 64 -0.19 -3.53 15.85
N LYS A 65 0.11 -4.76 16.21
CA LYS A 65 -0.39 -5.95 15.49
C LYS A 65 -1.90 -6.06 15.53
N GLU A 66 -2.50 -5.85 16.70
CA GLU A 66 -3.95 -5.87 16.87
C GLU A 66 -4.61 -4.80 16.00
N GLU A 67 -4.13 -3.57 16.07
CA GLU A 67 -4.64 -2.45 15.27
C GLU A 67 -4.48 -2.68 13.77
N MET A 68 -3.37 -3.27 13.35
CA MET A 68 -3.14 -3.65 11.95
C MET A 68 -4.17 -4.68 11.48
N TYR A 69 -4.43 -5.73 12.27
CA TYR A 69 -5.43 -6.75 11.92
C TYR A 69 -6.84 -6.18 11.88
N ASP A 70 -7.19 -5.25 12.77
CA ASP A 70 -8.48 -4.57 12.75
C ASP A 70 -8.66 -3.75 11.48
N LEU A 71 -7.62 -3.08 11.01
CA LEU A 71 -7.63 -2.35 9.74
C LEU A 71 -7.71 -3.29 8.52
N VAL A 72 -6.99 -4.40 8.55
CA VAL A 72 -7.07 -5.43 7.51
C VAL A 72 -8.51 -5.97 7.42
N ASP A 73 -9.12 -6.31 8.53
CA ASP A 73 -10.51 -6.79 8.58
C ASP A 73 -11.48 -5.72 8.06
N LYS A 74 -11.39 -4.51 8.56
CA LYS A 74 -12.24 -3.38 8.14
C LYS A 74 -12.19 -3.15 6.63
N TRP A 75 -10.99 -3.01 6.08
CA TRP A 75 -10.82 -2.67 4.66
C TRP A 75 -11.04 -3.86 3.75
N SER A 76 -10.72 -5.08 4.18
CA SER A 76 -11.09 -6.29 3.47
C SER A 76 -12.61 -6.39 3.29
N ARG A 77 -13.38 -6.14 4.36
CA ARG A 77 -14.85 -6.10 4.28
C ARG A 77 -15.37 -5.05 3.30
N LYS A 78 -14.81 -3.84 3.35
CA LYS A 78 -15.17 -2.76 2.42
C LYS A 78 -14.89 -3.16 0.97
N LEU A 79 -13.72 -3.73 0.70
CA LEU A 79 -13.35 -4.20 -0.64
C LEU A 79 -14.25 -5.33 -1.12
N HIS A 80 -14.66 -6.24 -0.24
CA HIS A 80 -15.59 -7.33 -0.59
C HIS A 80 -16.99 -6.87 -1.00
N THR A 81 -17.37 -5.61 -0.78
CA THR A 81 -18.65 -5.09 -1.26
C THR A 81 -18.73 -4.99 -2.78
N ILE A 82 -17.57 -4.87 -3.46
CA ILE A 82 -17.48 -4.72 -4.92
C ILE A 82 -16.46 -5.67 -5.57
N HIS A 83 -15.70 -6.43 -4.78
CA HIS A 83 -14.69 -7.38 -5.26
C HIS A 83 -14.98 -8.79 -4.76
N ASN A 84 -14.56 -9.81 -5.53
CA ASN A 84 -14.80 -11.20 -5.21
C ASN A 84 -13.81 -11.76 -4.17
N TRP A 85 -12.53 -11.35 -4.26
CA TRP A 85 -11.50 -11.73 -3.28
C TRP A 85 -10.51 -10.59 -3.06
N VAL A 86 -9.77 -10.67 -1.97
CA VAL A 86 -8.71 -9.73 -1.62
C VAL A 86 -7.45 -10.51 -1.28
N ASN A 87 -6.36 -10.22 -1.95
CA ASN A 87 -5.05 -10.75 -1.60
C ASN A 87 -4.45 -9.93 -0.46
N LEU A 88 -4.00 -10.60 0.58
CA LEU A 88 -3.26 -10.00 1.69
C LEU A 88 -1.79 -10.35 1.48
N LEU A 89 -0.96 -9.34 1.23
CA LEU A 89 0.46 -9.54 0.95
C LEU A 89 1.32 -8.68 1.87
N LEU A 90 2.25 -9.32 2.56
CA LEU A 90 3.28 -8.68 3.35
C LEU A 90 4.65 -9.19 2.91
N ARG A 91 5.53 -8.29 2.52
CA ARG A 91 6.94 -8.60 2.29
C ARG A 91 7.73 -8.24 3.54
N ASP A 92 7.95 -9.23 4.38
CA ASP A 92 8.65 -9.08 5.66
C ASP A 92 10.16 -9.14 5.46
N GLY A 93 10.84 -8.01 5.56
CA GLY A 93 12.28 -7.93 5.38
C GLY A 93 12.76 -6.65 4.70
N LEU A 94 14.08 -6.53 4.57
CA LEU A 94 14.75 -5.42 3.90
C LEU A 94 14.94 -5.71 2.41
N ILE A 95 15.03 -4.63 1.61
CA ILE A 95 15.49 -4.72 0.24
C ILE A 95 16.98 -5.08 0.28
N GLY A 96 17.34 -6.19 -0.35
CA GLY A 96 18.72 -6.61 -0.53
C GLY A 96 19.23 -6.25 -1.93
N ASP A 97 20.53 -6.42 -2.17
CA ASP A 97 21.18 -6.14 -3.46
C ASP A 97 20.61 -6.98 -4.61
N TRP A 98 20.03 -8.13 -4.29
CA TRP A 98 19.39 -9.04 -5.25
C TRP A 98 17.92 -8.71 -5.52
N ALA A 99 17.31 -7.80 -4.76
CA ALA A 99 15.91 -7.46 -4.92
C ALA A 99 15.68 -6.72 -6.24
N THR A 100 14.69 -7.16 -6.98
CA THR A 100 14.27 -6.51 -8.22
C THR A 100 13.29 -5.39 -7.93
N GLU A 101 13.15 -4.47 -8.87
CA GLU A 101 12.25 -3.32 -8.80
C GLU A 101 10.77 -3.71 -8.60
N VAL A 102 10.41 -4.96 -8.86
CA VAL A 102 9.04 -5.46 -8.73
C VAL A 102 8.77 -6.18 -7.41
N GLN A 103 9.77 -6.41 -6.59
CA GLN A 103 9.63 -7.20 -5.36
C GLN A 103 9.33 -6.35 -4.14
N LYS A 104 10.12 -5.32 -3.90
CA LYS A 104 9.93 -4.39 -2.78
C LYS A 104 10.61 -3.06 -3.10
N SER A 105 9.90 -1.97 -2.99
CA SER A 105 10.40 -0.64 -3.35
C SER A 105 10.72 0.25 -2.17
N VAL A 106 10.17 -0.02 -1.00
CA VAL A 106 10.32 0.82 0.19
C VAL A 106 10.72 -0.03 1.40
N ASN A 107 11.79 0.39 2.08
CA ASN A 107 12.24 -0.20 3.35
C ASN A 107 11.48 0.41 4.53
N HIS A 108 10.19 0.22 4.53
CA HIS A 108 9.26 0.51 5.60
C HIS A 108 8.15 -0.51 5.48
N LEU A 109 7.84 -1.20 6.56
CA LEU A 109 6.84 -2.26 6.56
C LEU A 109 5.51 -1.73 6.03
N HIS A 110 4.89 -2.43 5.10
CA HIS A 110 3.56 -2.11 4.59
C HIS A 110 2.84 -3.37 4.16
N PHE A 111 1.55 -3.39 4.44
CA PHE A 111 0.66 -4.49 4.14
C PHE A 111 -0.18 -4.13 2.90
N HIS A 112 -0.18 -5.01 1.90
CA HIS A 112 -0.96 -4.82 0.68
C HIS A 112 -2.33 -5.48 0.79
N LEU A 113 -3.38 -4.78 0.37
CA LEU A 113 -4.70 -5.30 0.08
C LEU A 113 -4.93 -5.16 -1.43
N ILE A 114 -4.94 -6.28 -2.15
CA ILE A 114 -4.98 -6.29 -3.62
C ILE A 114 -6.18 -7.10 -4.08
N PRO A 115 -7.29 -6.43 -4.46
CA PRO A 115 -8.51 -7.13 -4.85
C PRO A 115 -8.43 -7.70 -6.26
N ASP A 116 -9.08 -8.84 -6.49
CA ASP A 116 -9.35 -9.46 -7.79
C ASP A 116 -8.15 -9.58 -8.74
N CYS A 117 -6.93 -9.74 -8.21
CA CYS A 117 -5.72 -9.80 -9.01
C CYS A 117 -4.94 -11.09 -8.75
N PRO A 118 -4.63 -11.89 -9.76
CA PRO A 118 -3.64 -12.94 -9.62
C PRO A 118 -2.27 -12.33 -9.30
N ILE A 119 -1.65 -12.74 -8.19
CA ILE A 119 -0.36 -12.22 -7.75
C ILE A 119 0.76 -13.13 -8.24
N TRP A 120 0.99 -13.15 -9.52
CA TRP A 120 2.24 -13.68 -10.06
C TRP A 120 3.07 -12.57 -10.65
N TRP A 121 4.27 -12.91 -10.95
CA TRP A 121 5.29 -11.98 -11.38
C TRP A 121 4.89 -11.12 -12.60
N GLU A 122 4.07 -11.64 -13.50
CA GLU A 122 3.55 -10.92 -14.66
C GLU A 122 2.61 -9.78 -14.27
N ALA A 123 1.74 -10.01 -13.29
CA ALA A 123 0.84 -8.98 -12.77
C ALA A 123 1.60 -7.88 -11.99
N ALA A 124 2.72 -8.23 -11.39
CA ALA A 124 3.58 -7.31 -10.65
C ALA A 124 4.60 -6.58 -11.54
N GLY A 125 4.40 -6.60 -12.86
CA GLY A 125 5.36 -6.12 -13.85
C GLY A 125 5.83 -4.67 -13.69
N PRO A 126 7.01 -4.35 -14.22
CA PRO A 126 7.63 -3.02 -14.11
C PRO A 126 6.90 -1.95 -14.94
N ASP A 127 5.98 -2.36 -15.79
CA ASP A 127 5.23 -1.49 -16.69
C ASP A 127 3.97 -0.88 -16.08
N ARG A 128 3.68 -1.17 -14.81
CA ARG A 128 2.55 -0.54 -14.11
C ARG A 128 2.66 0.99 -14.15
N LYS A 129 1.50 1.65 -14.27
CA LYS A 129 1.44 3.10 -14.23
C LYS A 129 1.83 3.60 -12.84
N TRP A 130 2.74 4.57 -12.81
CA TRP A 130 3.00 5.42 -11.65
C TRP A 130 2.13 6.67 -11.75
N TYR A 131 1.27 6.88 -10.78
CA TYR A 131 0.41 8.06 -10.73
C TYR A 131 1.23 9.32 -10.39
N SER A 132 0.95 10.44 -11.08
CA SER A 132 1.46 11.75 -10.70
C SER A 132 0.92 12.18 -9.34
N ASP A 133 1.46 13.24 -8.75
CA ASP A 133 0.96 13.73 -7.46
C ASP A 133 -0.52 14.11 -7.52
N GLU A 134 -0.93 14.82 -8.56
CA GLU A 134 -2.32 15.21 -8.80
C GLU A 134 -3.24 14.00 -8.98
N GLU A 135 -2.88 13.09 -9.87
CA GLU A 135 -3.64 11.85 -10.11
C GLU A 135 -3.77 11.02 -8.83
N TYR A 136 -2.71 11.00 -8.01
CA TYR A 136 -2.69 10.23 -6.78
C TYR A 136 -3.62 10.82 -5.70
N LEU A 137 -3.65 12.15 -5.56
CA LEU A 137 -4.59 12.81 -4.65
C LEU A 137 -6.05 12.60 -5.08
N ASP A 138 -6.33 12.64 -6.38
CA ASP A 138 -7.66 12.34 -6.92
C ASP A 138 -8.05 10.89 -6.64
N LEU A 139 -7.13 9.94 -6.84
CA LEU A 139 -7.35 8.53 -6.54
C LEU A 139 -7.69 8.31 -5.05
N ALA A 140 -6.94 8.92 -4.14
CA ALA A 140 -7.21 8.83 -2.71
C ALA A 140 -8.58 9.38 -2.34
N LYS A 141 -8.96 10.52 -2.93
CA LYS A 141 -10.27 11.14 -2.76
C LYS A 141 -11.40 10.24 -3.28
N GLU A 142 -11.24 9.69 -4.47
CA GLU A 142 -12.23 8.79 -5.07
C GLU A 142 -12.46 7.54 -4.21
N ILE A 143 -11.40 6.94 -3.69
CA ILE A 143 -11.51 5.76 -2.81
C ILE A 143 -12.19 6.13 -1.50
N ARG A 144 -11.84 7.26 -0.87
CA ARG A 144 -12.53 7.73 0.34
C ARG A 144 -14.04 7.85 0.11
N ILE A 145 -14.45 8.49 -0.96
CA ILE A 145 -15.86 8.69 -1.29
C ILE A 145 -16.54 7.34 -1.57
N LYS A 146 -15.92 6.49 -2.38
CA LYS A 146 -16.44 5.17 -2.77
C LYS A 146 -16.78 4.30 -1.56
N PHE A 147 -15.92 4.30 -0.55
CA PHE A 147 -16.05 3.43 0.62
C PHE A 147 -16.55 4.13 1.89
N LEU A 148 -16.93 5.41 1.81
CA LEU A 148 -17.35 6.21 2.97
C LEU A 148 -18.53 5.59 3.72
N TRP A 149 -19.50 5.06 3.02
CA TRP A 149 -20.76 4.56 3.57
C TRP A 149 -20.81 3.04 3.80
N LEU A 150 -19.71 2.36 3.52
CA LEU A 150 -19.60 0.91 3.65
C LEU A 150 -18.90 0.57 4.97
N GLU A 151 -19.67 0.12 5.93
CA GLU A 151 -19.16 -0.38 7.21
C GLU A 151 -19.04 -1.91 7.23
#